data_7ce167e2af3a702ed46dd7c5f53a1615
#
_entry.id   7ce167e2af3a702ed46dd7c5f53a1615
#
_cell.length_a   1.000
_cell.length_b   1.000
_cell.length_c   1.000
_cell.angle_alpha   90.00
_cell.angle_beta   90.00
_cell.angle_gamma   90.00
#
_symmetry.space_group_name_H-M   'P 1'
#
loop_
_entity.id
_entity.type
_entity.pdbx_description
1 polymer ?
#
loop_
_entity_poly.entity_id
_entity_poly.type
_entity_poly.pdbx_seq_one_letter_code
_entity_poly.pdbx_strand_id
1 'polypeptide(L)'
;MQTTQFLADTGERIYRIPCDLHRTMESYAYLILGDTPTTLVDCGTGEGNCLPEILTGFEWIRSEFHESFEISEIRRIIVTHAHIDHGGGVPFFLKHADAEVMCHLFDASVITRYDERASLGNRRFADFLKTTGIDPEQQRTIIRAFGFTPGRTKAVSRVRPLADGEKLDNFTIHHTPGHSPGHICIQVGNSHVILGDHILSKTLTPTWPERVTPHSGLTHFMESVQNIRKRVGSMTGLPGHEQVIEHLTSRIEMVEKSHHRRLERVVSLLEKSPEPMNIAQIARKMYLSQSGNWALLALTDIGARMEYLEQHNLVSVVNAEMLEQEKEDVIYFRVV
;
A
#
# COMPACT_ATOMS: atom_id res chain seq x y z
N MET A 1 -21.83 0.60 -7.81
CA MET A 1 -20.91 -0.23 -8.61
C MET A 1 -21.27 -1.68 -8.44
N GLN A 2 -20.83 -2.57 -9.37
CA GLN A 2 -21.32 -3.93 -9.41
C GLN A 2 -20.19 -4.89 -9.02
N THR A 3 -20.49 -5.84 -8.12
CA THR A 3 -19.61 -6.96 -7.81
C THR A 3 -19.35 -7.80 -9.07
N THR A 4 -18.11 -8.21 -9.29
CA THR A 4 -17.70 -9.04 -10.44
C THR A 4 -17.13 -10.37 -9.97
N GLN A 5 -17.37 -11.43 -10.75
CA GLN A 5 -16.88 -12.78 -10.46
C GLN A 5 -15.70 -13.14 -11.38
N PHE A 6 -14.72 -13.84 -10.83
CA PHE A 6 -13.63 -14.50 -11.54
C PHE A 6 -13.58 -15.97 -11.10
N LEU A 7 -13.25 -16.84 -12.04
CA LEU A 7 -13.11 -18.27 -11.77
C LEU A 7 -11.63 -18.65 -11.87
N ALA A 8 -11.06 -19.11 -10.77
CA ALA A 8 -9.69 -19.61 -10.76
C ALA A 8 -9.61 -20.99 -11.42
N ASP A 9 -8.42 -21.33 -11.95
CA ASP A 9 -8.16 -22.64 -12.58
C ASP A 9 -8.27 -23.82 -11.61
N THR A 10 -8.22 -23.53 -10.31
CA THR A 10 -8.39 -24.48 -9.20
C THR A 10 -9.85 -24.60 -8.72
N GLY A 11 -10.78 -23.85 -9.31
CA GLY A 11 -12.21 -23.92 -9.03
C GLY A 11 -12.73 -22.88 -8.04
N GLU A 12 -11.87 -22.09 -7.38
CA GLU A 12 -12.30 -21.02 -6.51
C GLU A 12 -13.01 -19.91 -7.32
N ARG A 13 -14.12 -19.44 -6.78
CA ARG A 13 -14.86 -18.30 -7.28
C ARG A 13 -14.44 -17.06 -6.47
N ILE A 14 -13.84 -16.11 -7.15
CA ILE A 14 -13.33 -14.87 -6.56
C ILE A 14 -14.32 -13.76 -6.89
N TYR A 15 -14.93 -13.16 -5.88
CA TYR A 15 -15.86 -12.04 -6.01
C TYR A 15 -15.17 -10.75 -5.61
N ARG A 16 -15.00 -9.85 -6.56
CA ARG A 16 -14.44 -8.52 -6.35
C ARG A 16 -15.56 -7.55 -6.02
N ILE A 17 -15.56 -7.05 -4.80
CA ILE A 17 -16.62 -6.25 -4.21
C ILE A 17 -16.12 -4.81 -4.07
N PRO A 18 -16.70 -3.84 -4.78
CA PRO A 18 -16.30 -2.44 -4.64
C PRO A 18 -16.85 -1.85 -3.34
N CYS A 19 -16.05 -0.99 -2.72
CA CYS A 19 -16.47 -0.13 -1.63
C CYS A 19 -15.87 1.27 -1.75
N ASP A 20 -16.64 2.30 -1.43
CA ASP A 20 -16.24 3.70 -1.58
C ASP A 20 -15.43 4.16 -0.37
N LEU A 21 -14.22 4.65 -0.63
CA LEU A 21 -13.39 5.30 0.38
C LEU A 21 -13.81 6.75 0.61
N HIS A 22 -13.92 7.47 -0.46
CA HIS A 22 -14.41 8.82 -0.59
C HIS A 22 -14.80 9.03 -2.06
N ARG A 23 -15.89 9.65 -2.36
CA ARG A 23 -16.50 9.96 -3.69
C ARG A 23 -15.60 9.89 -4.95
N THR A 24 -14.30 9.73 -4.82
CA THR A 24 -13.31 9.73 -5.91
C THR A 24 -12.35 8.54 -5.90
N MET A 25 -12.38 7.69 -4.86
CA MET A 25 -11.48 6.54 -4.75
C MET A 25 -12.24 5.32 -4.25
N GLU A 26 -12.17 4.24 -5.00
CA GLU A 26 -12.74 2.94 -4.67
C GLU A 26 -11.64 2.03 -4.12
N SER A 27 -11.98 1.22 -3.14
CA SER A 27 -11.22 0.03 -2.78
C SER A 27 -12.03 -1.23 -3.05
N TYR A 28 -11.39 -2.37 -3.01
CA TYR A 28 -12.04 -3.65 -3.28
C TYR A 28 -11.73 -4.65 -2.18
N ALA A 29 -12.80 -5.25 -1.64
CA ALA A 29 -12.70 -6.49 -0.88
C ALA A 29 -12.90 -7.67 -1.83
N TYR A 30 -12.32 -8.83 -1.49
CA TYR A 30 -12.44 -10.05 -2.30
C TYR A 30 -12.99 -11.17 -1.44
N LEU A 31 -14.19 -11.67 -1.80
CA LEU A 31 -14.74 -12.89 -1.20
C LEU A 31 -14.34 -14.08 -2.09
N ILE A 32 -13.76 -15.11 -1.49
CA ILE A 32 -13.34 -16.32 -2.20
C ILE A 32 -14.14 -17.51 -1.65
N LEU A 33 -14.88 -18.16 -2.54
CA LEU A 33 -15.68 -19.33 -2.28
C LEU A 33 -15.21 -20.52 -3.13
N GLY A 34 -15.27 -21.72 -2.57
CA GLY A 34 -14.86 -22.95 -3.25
C GLY A 34 -14.74 -24.10 -2.27
N ASP A 35 -13.90 -25.08 -2.59
CA ASP A 35 -13.63 -26.23 -1.73
C ASP A 35 -12.68 -25.89 -0.56
N THR A 36 -12.12 -24.67 -0.57
CA THR A 36 -11.30 -24.12 0.51
C THR A 36 -12.16 -23.36 1.53
N PRO A 37 -11.68 -23.11 2.76
CA PRO A 37 -12.40 -22.28 3.71
C PRO A 37 -12.77 -20.91 3.16
N THR A 38 -14.02 -20.48 3.32
CA THR A 38 -14.52 -19.16 2.90
C THR A 38 -13.58 -18.08 3.39
N THR A 39 -12.99 -17.35 2.44
CA THR A 39 -11.93 -16.37 2.70
C THR A 39 -12.35 -14.98 2.25
N LEU A 40 -12.24 -14.00 3.14
CA LEU A 40 -12.37 -12.58 2.81
C LEU A 40 -10.95 -11.99 2.74
N VAL A 41 -10.60 -11.40 1.61
CA VAL A 41 -9.34 -10.66 1.46
C VAL A 41 -9.67 -9.17 1.44
N ASP A 42 -9.07 -8.45 2.37
CA ASP A 42 -9.35 -7.06 2.71
C ASP A 42 -10.81 -6.81 3.13
N CYS A 43 -11.02 -5.75 3.92
CA CYS A 43 -12.28 -5.51 4.61
C CYS A 43 -12.75 -4.05 4.50
N GLY A 44 -12.11 -3.24 3.66
CA GLY A 44 -12.39 -1.82 3.55
C GLY A 44 -12.00 -1.02 4.81
N THR A 45 -12.48 0.23 4.88
CA THR A 45 -12.11 1.17 5.96
C THR A 45 -12.75 0.85 7.32
N GLY A 46 -13.87 0.14 7.35
CA GLY A 46 -14.70 0.02 8.55
C GLY A 46 -15.50 1.28 8.90
N GLU A 47 -15.38 2.35 8.11
CA GLU A 47 -16.06 3.65 8.30
C GLU A 47 -16.90 4.02 7.08
N GLY A 48 -17.81 5.00 7.25
CA GLY A 48 -18.63 5.54 6.17
C GLY A 48 -19.52 4.49 5.53
N ASN A 49 -19.58 4.50 4.19
CA ASN A 49 -20.40 3.59 3.40
C ASN A 49 -19.71 2.27 3.06
N CYS A 50 -18.42 2.13 3.33
CA CYS A 50 -17.62 1.01 2.86
C CYS A 50 -18.16 -0.35 3.35
N LEU A 51 -18.47 -0.50 4.65
CA LEU A 51 -19.08 -1.73 5.17
C LEU A 51 -20.47 -2.01 4.62
N PRO A 52 -21.43 -1.05 4.59
CA PRO A 52 -22.71 -1.23 3.92
C PRO A 52 -22.58 -1.69 2.47
N GLU A 53 -21.62 -1.15 1.72
CA GLU A 53 -21.39 -1.52 0.32
C GLU A 53 -20.83 -2.92 0.17
N ILE A 54 -19.90 -3.36 1.04
CA ILE A 54 -19.43 -4.74 1.07
C ILE A 54 -20.59 -5.70 1.38
N LEU A 55 -21.46 -5.37 2.34
CA LEU A 55 -22.64 -6.16 2.66
C LEU A 55 -23.61 -6.25 1.49
N THR A 56 -23.86 -5.13 0.80
CA THR A 56 -24.65 -5.11 -0.44
C THR A 56 -24.01 -5.99 -1.52
N GLY A 57 -22.68 -6.00 -1.62
CA GLY A 57 -21.93 -6.92 -2.48
C GLY A 57 -22.18 -8.38 -2.14
N PHE A 58 -22.25 -8.74 -0.85
CA PHE A 58 -22.61 -10.09 -0.42
C PHE A 58 -24.04 -10.47 -0.79
N GLU A 59 -25.00 -9.54 -0.65
CA GLU A 59 -26.37 -9.76 -1.12
C GLU A 59 -26.42 -9.97 -2.62
N TRP A 60 -25.66 -9.18 -3.37
CA TRP A 60 -25.53 -9.34 -4.82
C TRP A 60 -24.96 -10.70 -5.22
N ILE A 61 -23.94 -11.19 -4.51
CA ILE A 61 -23.37 -12.51 -4.75
C ILE A 61 -24.41 -13.61 -4.54
N ARG A 62 -25.22 -13.54 -3.48
CA ARG A 62 -26.28 -14.50 -3.23
C ARG A 62 -27.37 -14.47 -4.29
N SER A 63 -27.82 -13.28 -4.72
CA SER A 63 -28.93 -13.14 -5.65
C SER A 63 -28.55 -13.42 -7.10
N GLU A 64 -27.46 -12.83 -7.58
CA GLU A 64 -27.11 -12.87 -9.01
C GLU A 64 -26.23 -14.08 -9.37
N PHE A 65 -25.34 -14.49 -8.47
CA PHE A 65 -24.50 -15.66 -8.70
C PHE A 65 -25.03 -16.93 -8.03
N HIS A 66 -26.19 -16.85 -7.34
CA HIS A 66 -26.86 -17.97 -6.67
C HIS A 66 -25.96 -18.70 -5.67
N GLU A 67 -25.06 -17.99 -5.02
CA GLU A 67 -24.22 -18.55 -3.97
C GLU A 67 -24.96 -18.69 -2.66
N SER A 68 -24.73 -19.81 -2.00
CA SER A 68 -25.26 -20.06 -0.66
C SER A 68 -24.14 -19.88 0.35
N PHE A 69 -23.97 -18.68 0.90
CA PHE A 69 -23.04 -18.43 2.00
C PHE A 69 -23.61 -17.39 2.97
N GLU A 70 -23.16 -17.45 4.21
CA GLU A 70 -23.45 -16.48 5.25
C GLU A 70 -22.17 -15.84 5.79
N ILE A 71 -22.26 -14.64 6.33
CA ILE A 71 -21.08 -13.95 6.91
C ILE A 71 -20.43 -14.80 8.01
N SER A 72 -21.24 -15.50 8.78
CA SER A 72 -20.80 -16.43 9.84
C SER A 72 -19.97 -17.61 9.32
N GLU A 73 -19.96 -17.88 8.02
CA GLU A 73 -19.17 -18.93 7.38
C GLU A 73 -17.79 -18.44 6.92
N ILE A 74 -17.48 -17.17 7.02
CA ILE A 74 -16.12 -16.66 6.79
C ILE A 74 -15.21 -17.28 7.86
N ARG A 75 -14.22 -18.05 7.41
CA ARG A 75 -13.23 -18.71 8.27
C ARG A 75 -11.88 -18.06 8.27
N ARG A 76 -11.58 -17.28 7.22
CA ARG A 76 -10.32 -16.57 7.05
C ARG A 76 -10.55 -15.14 6.64
N ILE A 77 -9.81 -14.24 7.25
CA ILE A 77 -9.68 -12.84 6.81
C ILE A 77 -8.20 -12.61 6.56
N ILE A 78 -7.82 -12.43 5.29
CA ILE A 78 -6.45 -12.13 4.92
C ILE A 78 -6.36 -10.65 4.58
N VAL A 79 -5.51 -9.90 5.29
CA VAL A 79 -5.27 -8.48 5.03
C VAL A 79 -4.00 -8.36 4.19
N THR A 80 -4.14 -7.81 2.97
CA THR A 80 -3.01 -7.64 2.06
C THR A 80 -1.95 -6.73 2.64
N HIS A 81 -2.37 -5.69 3.34
CA HIS A 81 -1.51 -4.79 4.11
C HIS A 81 -2.36 -3.97 5.11
N ALA A 82 -1.70 -3.39 6.13
CA ALA A 82 -2.40 -2.80 7.27
C ALA A 82 -2.86 -1.35 7.08
N HIS A 83 -3.02 -0.84 5.86
CA HIS A 83 -3.68 0.43 5.65
C HIS A 83 -5.16 0.35 6.01
N ILE A 84 -5.73 1.49 6.44
CA ILE A 84 -7.06 1.53 7.02
C ILE A 84 -8.15 1.08 6.04
N ASP A 85 -7.96 1.34 4.77
CA ASP A 85 -8.88 1.00 3.68
C ASP A 85 -8.84 -0.47 3.25
N HIS A 86 -7.93 -1.26 3.83
CA HIS A 86 -7.83 -2.70 3.66
C HIS A 86 -8.15 -3.46 4.95
N GLY A 87 -7.58 -3.02 6.08
CA GLY A 87 -7.70 -3.69 7.36
C GLY A 87 -8.73 -3.09 8.33
N GLY A 88 -9.26 -1.89 8.07
CA GLY A 88 -10.10 -1.15 9.00
C GLY A 88 -11.41 -1.82 9.36
N GLY A 89 -11.99 -2.58 8.44
CA GLY A 89 -13.24 -3.31 8.62
C GLY A 89 -13.13 -4.64 9.36
N VAL A 90 -11.93 -5.17 9.60
CA VAL A 90 -11.70 -6.47 10.27
C VAL A 90 -12.49 -6.62 11.59
N PRO A 91 -12.51 -5.63 12.49
CA PRO A 91 -13.26 -5.75 13.74
C PRO A 91 -14.77 -5.92 13.57
N PHE A 92 -15.35 -5.43 12.46
CA PHE A 92 -16.75 -5.67 12.15
C PHE A 92 -16.99 -7.13 11.81
N PHE A 93 -16.21 -7.72 10.91
CA PHE A 93 -16.40 -9.10 10.49
C PHE A 93 -16.18 -10.09 11.65
N LEU A 94 -15.22 -9.83 12.55
CA LEU A 94 -14.99 -10.65 13.74
C LEU A 94 -16.15 -10.66 14.75
N LYS A 95 -17.11 -9.74 14.66
CA LYS A 95 -18.34 -9.80 15.46
C LYS A 95 -19.39 -10.75 14.86
N HIS A 96 -19.27 -11.07 13.59
CA HIS A 96 -20.26 -11.83 12.84
C HIS A 96 -19.74 -13.19 12.37
N ALA A 97 -18.44 -13.43 12.42
CA ALA A 97 -17.76 -14.66 12.01
C ALA A 97 -16.67 -15.06 12.98
N ASP A 98 -16.53 -16.37 13.20
CA ASP A 98 -15.37 -16.96 13.89
C ASP A 98 -14.26 -17.19 12.85
N ALA A 99 -13.58 -16.12 12.47
CA ALA A 99 -12.58 -16.11 11.43
C ALA A 99 -11.16 -15.90 12.00
N GLU A 100 -10.19 -16.62 11.44
CA GLU A 100 -8.77 -16.37 11.71
C GLU A 100 -8.30 -15.17 10.87
N VAL A 101 -7.78 -14.13 11.53
CA VAL A 101 -7.20 -12.97 10.87
C VAL A 101 -5.74 -13.24 10.56
N MET A 102 -5.35 -13.00 9.31
CA MET A 102 -4.01 -13.26 8.80
C MET A 102 -3.46 -12.04 8.08
N CYS A 103 -2.18 -11.72 8.26
CA CYS A 103 -1.42 -10.78 7.46
C CYS A 103 0.07 -11.08 7.61
N HIS A 104 0.93 -10.37 6.87
CA HIS A 104 2.37 -10.51 7.06
C HIS A 104 2.81 -9.99 8.45
N LEU A 105 3.87 -10.61 9.01
CA LEU A 105 4.39 -10.30 10.33
C LEU A 105 4.66 -8.80 10.56
N PHE A 106 5.21 -8.09 9.55
CA PHE A 106 5.56 -6.68 9.67
C PHE A 106 4.34 -5.76 9.81
N ASP A 107 3.20 -6.14 9.30
CA ASP A 107 1.95 -5.38 9.40
C ASP A 107 1.08 -5.83 10.59
N ALA A 108 1.32 -6.99 11.17
CA ALA A 108 0.53 -7.54 12.27
C ALA A 108 0.43 -6.59 13.48
N SER A 109 1.51 -5.86 13.78
CA SER A 109 1.52 -4.91 14.88
C SER A 109 0.62 -3.69 14.64
N VAL A 110 0.36 -3.31 13.38
CA VAL A 110 -0.56 -2.22 13.04
C VAL A 110 -1.99 -2.66 13.31
N ILE A 111 -2.35 -3.89 12.93
CA ILE A 111 -3.70 -4.43 13.15
C ILE A 111 -3.98 -4.68 14.64
N THR A 112 -2.98 -5.16 15.40
CA THR A 112 -3.16 -5.51 16.82
C THR A 112 -2.97 -4.34 17.78
N ARG A 113 -2.30 -3.25 17.37
CA ARG A 113 -1.94 -2.09 18.21
C ARG A 113 -2.06 -0.79 17.42
N TYR A 114 -3.17 -0.59 16.72
CA TYR A 114 -3.36 0.49 15.76
C TYR A 114 -2.98 1.87 16.33
N ASP A 115 -3.51 2.26 17.50
CA ASP A 115 -3.30 3.59 18.07
C ASP A 115 -1.83 3.85 18.43
N GLU A 116 -1.14 2.83 18.95
CA GLU A 116 0.29 2.92 19.24
C GLU A 116 1.09 3.13 17.94
N ARG A 117 0.78 2.34 16.91
CA ARG A 117 1.46 2.42 15.60
C ARG A 117 1.16 3.73 14.88
N ALA A 118 -0.07 4.21 14.93
CA ALA A 118 -0.47 5.52 14.41
C ALA A 118 0.33 6.66 15.08
N SER A 119 0.44 6.62 16.40
CA SER A 119 1.20 7.64 17.15
C SER A 119 2.69 7.64 16.81
N LEU A 120 3.31 6.45 16.69
CA LEU A 120 4.71 6.31 16.27
C LEU A 120 4.92 6.72 14.82
N GLY A 121 3.98 6.37 13.91
CA GLY A 121 3.99 6.81 12.53
C GLY A 121 3.94 8.33 12.39
N ASN A 122 3.06 8.99 13.16
CA ASN A 122 2.97 10.45 13.20
C ASN A 122 4.29 11.10 13.63
N ARG A 123 4.97 10.52 14.63
CA ARG A 123 6.27 11.04 15.09
C ARG A 123 7.31 10.96 13.97
N ARG A 124 7.47 9.79 13.35
CA ARG A 124 8.42 9.61 12.24
C ARG A 124 8.10 10.50 11.05
N PHE A 125 6.81 10.65 10.73
CA PHE A 125 6.37 11.53 9.67
C PHE A 125 6.69 13.00 9.95
N ALA A 126 6.46 13.47 11.17
CA ALA A 126 6.83 14.82 11.59
C ALA A 126 8.35 15.06 11.52
N ASP A 127 9.15 14.08 11.94
CA ASP A 127 10.61 14.15 11.86
C ASP A 127 11.10 14.15 10.40
N PHE A 128 10.47 13.35 9.52
CA PHE A 128 10.73 13.41 8.07
C PHE A 128 10.43 14.80 7.49
N LEU A 129 9.27 15.39 7.80
CA LEU A 129 8.89 16.70 7.25
C LEU A 129 9.89 17.81 7.60
N LYS A 130 10.52 17.78 8.79
CA LYS A 130 11.59 18.73 9.15
C LYS A 130 12.75 18.66 8.16
N THR A 131 13.09 17.49 7.68
CA THR A 131 14.23 17.29 6.77
C THR A 131 13.98 17.73 5.34
N THR A 132 12.73 17.98 4.96
CA THR A 132 12.34 18.25 3.56
C THR A 132 12.59 19.66 3.05
N GLY A 133 12.72 20.65 3.94
CA GLY A 133 12.87 22.06 3.59
C GLY A 133 11.55 22.81 3.32
N ILE A 134 10.40 22.27 3.77
CA ILE A 134 9.15 23.03 3.84
C ILE A 134 9.11 23.85 5.15
N ASP A 135 8.38 24.95 5.13
CA ASP A 135 8.27 25.80 6.32
C ASP A 135 7.44 25.15 7.45
N PRO A 136 7.63 25.54 8.71
CA PRO A 136 6.94 24.94 9.86
C PRO A 136 5.41 25.03 9.82
N GLU A 137 4.83 26.02 9.13
CA GLU A 137 3.38 26.16 9.00
C GLU A 137 2.84 25.11 8.01
N GLN A 138 3.52 24.92 6.89
CA GLN A 138 3.22 23.85 5.94
C GLN A 138 3.35 22.46 6.59
N GLN A 139 4.40 22.23 7.42
CA GLN A 139 4.56 20.98 8.17
C GLN A 139 3.32 20.70 9.05
N ARG A 140 2.92 21.69 9.87
CA ARG A 140 1.72 21.55 10.73
C ARG A 140 0.45 21.27 9.94
N THR A 141 0.28 21.96 8.81
CA THR A 141 -0.88 21.78 7.93
C THR A 141 -0.93 20.37 7.36
N ILE A 142 0.20 19.84 6.86
CA ILE A 142 0.30 18.49 6.32
C ILE A 142 0.03 17.44 7.42
N ILE A 143 0.62 17.59 8.61
CA ILE A 143 0.41 16.65 9.73
C ILE A 143 -1.06 16.62 10.14
N ARG A 144 -1.73 17.77 10.23
CA ARG A 144 -3.17 17.84 10.58
C ARG A 144 -4.07 17.20 9.52
N ALA A 145 -3.73 17.35 8.25
CA ALA A 145 -4.54 16.85 7.15
C ALA A 145 -4.35 15.33 6.91
N PHE A 146 -3.14 14.80 7.16
CA PHE A 146 -2.72 13.46 6.70
C PHE A 146 -2.06 12.61 7.77
N GLY A 147 -1.90 13.12 8.98
CA GLY A 147 -1.41 12.32 10.09
C GLY A 147 -2.29 11.09 10.34
N PHE A 148 -1.67 10.01 10.75
CA PHE A 148 -2.41 8.83 11.16
C PHE A 148 -3.30 9.18 12.34
N THR A 149 -4.61 8.95 12.22
CA THR A 149 -5.58 9.32 13.26
C THR A 149 -5.81 8.14 14.21
N PRO A 150 -5.42 8.22 15.47
CA PRO A 150 -5.79 7.22 16.47
C PRO A 150 -7.32 7.07 16.59
N GLY A 151 -7.78 5.87 16.97
CA GLY A 151 -9.20 5.60 17.20
C GLY A 151 -10.03 5.30 15.95
N ARG A 152 -9.44 5.28 14.75
CA ARG A 152 -10.17 4.98 13.51
C ARG A 152 -10.60 3.53 13.36
N THR A 153 -9.89 2.60 13.98
CA THR A 153 -10.27 1.20 14.01
C THR A 153 -9.98 0.60 15.37
N LYS A 154 -10.63 -0.51 15.69
CA LYS A 154 -10.37 -1.24 16.93
C LYS A 154 -9.25 -2.25 16.73
N ALA A 155 -8.36 -2.36 17.69
CA ALA A 155 -7.33 -3.37 17.70
C ALA A 155 -7.94 -4.79 17.69
N VAL A 156 -7.33 -5.67 16.92
CA VAL A 156 -7.65 -7.11 16.86
C VAL A 156 -6.77 -7.84 17.86
N SER A 157 -7.36 -8.73 18.65
CA SER A 157 -6.65 -9.42 19.74
C SER A 157 -5.53 -10.34 19.27
N ARG A 158 -5.71 -10.96 18.09
CA ARG A 158 -4.78 -11.95 17.53
C ARG A 158 -4.76 -11.90 16.01
N VAL A 159 -3.55 -12.00 15.44
CA VAL A 159 -3.31 -12.14 14.02
C VAL A 159 -2.32 -13.30 13.82
N ARG A 160 -2.63 -14.19 12.90
CA ARG A 160 -1.70 -15.23 12.44
C ARG A 160 -0.76 -14.63 11.41
N PRO A 161 0.55 -14.59 11.65
CA PRO A 161 1.49 -14.08 10.67
C PRO A 161 1.60 -15.03 9.47
N LEU A 162 1.68 -14.42 8.27
CA LEU A 162 1.96 -15.11 7.01
C LEU A 162 3.40 -14.84 6.58
N ALA A 163 4.01 -15.80 5.88
CA ALA A 163 5.36 -15.72 5.36
C ALA A 163 5.40 -15.78 3.82
N ASP A 164 6.49 -15.28 3.23
CA ASP A 164 6.72 -15.40 1.79
C ASP A 164 6.81 -16.88 1.36
N GLY A 165 6.10 -17.23 0.28
CA GLY A 165 6.01 -18.59 -0.25
C GLY A 165 5.10 -19.54 0.54
N GLU A 166 4.47 -19.06 1.63
CA GLU A 166 3.53 -19.89 2.39
C GLU A 166 2.33 -20.29 1.53
N LYS A 167 1.93 -21.54 1.64
CA LYS A 167 0.77 -22.09 0.95
C LYS A 167 -0.39 -22.29 1.92
N LEU A 168 -1.55 -21.80 1.55
CA LEU A 168 -2.83 -21.96 2.24
C LEU A 168 -3.81 -22.59 1.25
N ASP A 169 -3.92 -23.90 1.24
CA ASP A 169 -4.68 -24.65 0.22
C ASP A 169 -4.23 -24.27 -1.19
N ASN A 170 -5.09 -23.66 -2.01
CA ASN A 170 -4.81 -23.21 -3.37
C ASN A 170 -4.22 -21.78 -3.45
N PHE A 171 -3.92 -21.18 -2.31
CA PHE A 171 -3.30 -19.84 -2.26
C PHE A 171 -1.80 -19.94 -2.04
N THR A 172 -1.04 -19.06 -2.68
CA THR A 172 0.38 -18.85 -2.38
C THR A 172 0.60 -17.39 -2.01
N ILE A 173 1.22 -17.16 -0.86
CA ILE A 173 1.51 -15.83 -0.34
C ILE A 173 2.84 -15.33 -0.91
N HIS A 174 2.84 -14.12 -1.43
CA HIS A 174 4.04 -13.45 -1.91
C HIS A 174 4.25 -12.16 -1.10
N HIS A 175 5.31 -12.10 -0.31
CA HIS A 175 5.70 -10.88 0.39
C HIS A 175 6.25 -9.86 -0.62
N THR A 176 5.62 -8.70 -0.69
CA THR A 176 5.91 -7.63 -1.66
C THR A 176 6.05 -6.28 -0.96
N PRO A 177 7.09 -6.11 -0.10
CA PRO A 177 7.30 -4.87 0.64
C PRO A 177 7.58 -3.69 -0.30
N GLY A 178 7.32 -2.49 0.20
CA GLY A 178 7.59 -1.23 -0.52
C GLY A 178 6.50 -0.19 -0.31
N HIS A 179 5.25 -0.53 -0.62
CA HIS A 179 4.08 0.28 -0.28
C HIS A 179 3.81 0.29 1.23
N SER A 180 3.81 -0.88 1.85
CA SER A 180 3.93 -1.09 3.29
C SER A 180 5.00 -2.15 3.60
N PRO A 181 5.48 -2.25 4.84
CA PRO A 181 6.48 -3.26 5.22
C PRO A 181 6.00 -4.68 5.06
N GLY A 182 4.73 -4.93 5.40
CA GLY A 182 4.11 -6.24 5.39
C GLY A 182 3.16 -6.47 4.22
N HIS A 183 3.27 -5.72 3.14
CA HIS A 183 2.43 -5.93 1.97
C HIS A 183 2.61 -7.33 1.39
N ILE A 184 1.49 -8.00 1.06
CA ILE A 184 1.48 -9.30 0.38
C ILE A 184 0.59 -9.27 -0.85
N CYS A 185 1.00 -10.02 -1.87
CA CYS A 185 0.13 -10.45 -2.95
C CYS A 185 -0.31 -11.90 -2.70
N ILE A 186 -1.54 -12.25 -3.09
CA ILE A 186 -2.13 -13.57 -2.86
C ILE A 186 -2.43 -14.20 -4.22
N GLN A 187 -1.63 -15.17 -4.60
CA GLN A 187 -1.87 -15.97 -5.80
C GLN A 187 -2.97 -17.00 -5.51
N VAL A 188 -3.96 -17.11 -6.41
CA VAL A 188 -5.06 -18.08 -6.35
C VAL A 188 -4.93 -19.02 -7.56
N GLY A 189 -4.61 -20.27 -7.31
CA GLY A 189 -4.23 -21.21 -8.35
C GLY A 189 -3.05 -20.71 -9.20
N ASN A 190 -3.14 -20.87 -10.52
CA ASN A 190 -2.16 -20.36 -11.48
C ASN A 190 -2.77 -19.31 -12.43
N SER A 191 -3.99 -18.86 -12.19
CA SER A 191 -4.74 -17.98 -13.07
C SER A 191 -4.89 -16.53 -12.56
N HIS A 192 -4.98 -16.32 -11.26
CA HIS A 192 -5.25 -15.01 -10.67
C HIS A 192 -4.29 -14.67 -9.53
N VAL A 193 -4.04 -13.38 -9.36
CA VAL A 193 -3.30 -12.85 -8.20
C VAL A 193 -3.99 -11.60 -7.66
N ILE A 194 -4.36 -11.61 -6.37
CA ILE A 194 -4.83 -10.42 -5.66
C ILE A 194 -3.59 -9.62 -5.28
N LEU A 195 -3.50 -8.41 -5.78
CA LEU A 195 -2.30 -7.59 -5.76
C LEU A 195 -2.25 -6.59 -4.59
N GLY A 196 -3.37 -6.43 -3.85
CA GLY A 196 -3.48 -5.30 -2.93
C GLY A 196 -3.08 -4.00 -3.65
N ASP A 197 -2.22 -3.22 -3.02
CA ASP A 197 -1.72 -1.96 -3.58
C ASP A 197 -0.32 -2.06 -4.21
N HIS A 198 0.16 -3.29 -4.45
CA HIS A 198 1.49 -3.43 -5.03
C HIS A 198 1.55 -2.93 -6.48
N ILE A 199 0.63 -3.38 -7.34
CA ILE A 199 0.54 -2.94 -8.74
C ILE A 199 -0.90 -2.48 -9.01
N LEU A 200 -1.05 -1.20 -9.33
CA LEU A 200 -2.32 -0.58 -9.74
C LEU A 200 -2.38 -0.48 -11.27
N SER A 201 -3.60 -0.48 -11.86
CA SER A 201 -3.76 -0.56 -13.31
C SER A 201 -3.39 0.71 -14.07
N LYS A 202 -3.54 1.87 -13.44
CA LYS A 202 -3.34 3.20 -14.07
C LYS A 202 -2.25 4.01 -13.40
N THR A 203 -2.32 4.16 -12.08
CA THR A 203 -1.38 4.98 -11.31
C THR A 203 -0.15 4.18 -10.88
N LEU A 204 0.87 4.89 -10.40
CA LEU A 204 1.97 4.26 -9.66
C LEU A 204 1.58 4.23 -8.20
N THR A 205 1.82 3.10 -7.57
CA THR A 205 1.64 2.92 -6.14
C THR A 205 2.49 3.91 -5.36
N PRO A 206 1.92 4.66 -4.39
CA PRO A 206 2.70 5.51 -3.51
C PRO A 206 3.69 4.70 -2.68
N THR A 207 4.93 5.14 -2.64
CA THR A 207 5.95 4.61 -1.73
C THR A 207 6.35 5.67 -0.72
N TRP A 208 6.45 5.29 0.55
CA TRP A 208 6.88 6.19 1.63
C TRP A 208 8.39 6.07 1.83
N PRO A 209 9.08 7.13 2.25
CA PRO A 209 10.47 7.02 2.68
C PRO A 209 10.61 5.98 3.80
N GLU A 210 11.67 5.19 3.77
CA GLU A 210 11.92 4.15 4.76
C GLU A 210 12.10 4.73 6.19
N ARG A 211 12.62 5.94 6.30
CA ARG A 211 12.69 6.67 7.59
C ARG A 211 11.31 6.99 8.19
N VAL A 212 10.24 7.03 7.39
CA VAL A 212 8.85 7.17 7.86
C VAL A 212 8.27 5.80 8.17
N THR A 213 8.44 4.86 7.25
CA THR A 213 7.90 3.51 7.36
C THR A 213 9.03 2.49 7.14
N PRO A 214 9.74 2.04 8.19
CA PRO A 214 10.85 1.10 8.09
C PRO A 214 10.47 -0.19 7.39
N HIS A 215 11.40 -0.75 6.61
CA HIS A 215 11.22 -1.94 5.76
C HIS A 215 10.22 -1.74 4.60
N SER A 216 9.97 -0.50 4.20
CA SER A 216 9.23 -0.14 2.99
C SER A 216 10.12 0.71 2.07
N GLY A 217 9.55 1.54 1.21
CA GLY A 217 10.31 2.46 0.36
C GLY A 217 10.57 1.93 -1.05
N LEU A 218 11.21 2.78 -1.87
CA LEU A 218 11.32 2.52 -3.29
C LEU A 218 12.26 1.35 -3.61
N THR A 219 13.32 1.13 -2.83
CA THR A 219 14.24 0.00 -3.03
C THR A 219 13.51 -1.32 -2.86
N HIS A 220 12.83 -1.51 -1.74
CA HIS A 220 12.03 -2.71 -1.48
C HIS A 220 10.91 -2.88 -2.51
N PHE A 221 10.27 -1.78 -2.91
CA PHE A 221 9.22 -1.81 -3.94
C PHE A 221 9.76 -2.32 -5.28
N MET A 222 10.88 -1.80 -5.76
CA MET A 222 11.47 -2.21 -7.04
C MET A 222 11.94 -3.67 -7.03
N GLU A 223 12.52 -4.14 -5.93
CA GLU A 223 12.87 -5.55 -5.74
C GLU A 223 11.62 -6.44 -5.74
N SER A 224 10.56 -6.03 -5.06
CA SER A 224 9.27 -6.74 -5.01
C SER A 224 8.62 -6.82 -6.38
N VAL A 225 8.65 -5.73 -7.16
CA VAL A 225 8.14 -5.68 -8.55
C VAL A 225 8.87 -6.70 -9.43
N GLN A 226 10.20 -6.79 -9.34
CA GLN A 226 10.98 -7.77 -10.09
C GLN A 226 10.70 -9.21 -9.65
N ASN A 227 10.51 -9.44 -8.35
CA ASN A 227 10.23 -10.76 -7.79
C ASN A 227 8.82 -11.24 -8.18
N ILE A 228 7.79 -10.40 -8.05
CA ILE A 228 6.42 -10.76 -8.40
C ILE A 228 6.28 -11.03 -9.90
N ARG A 229 6.97 -10.26 -10.75
CA ARG A 229 7.01 -10.50 -12.20
C ARG A 229 7.45 -11.92 -12.55
N LYS A 230 8.46 -12.44 -11.86
CA LYS A 230 8.98 -13.81 -12.08
C LYS A 230 8.04 -14.89 -11.58
N ARG A 231 7.24 -14.61 -10.54
CA ARG A 231 6.41 -15.61 -9.84
C ARG A 231 5.01 -15.75 -10.46
N VAL A 232 4.38 -14.65 -10.85
CA VAL A 232 2.97 -14.67 -11.28
C VAL A 232 2.77 -14.64 -12.79
N GLY A 233 3.82 -14.45 -13.59
CA GLY A 233 3.79 -14.59 -15.06
C GLY A 233 2.64 -13.86 -15.74
N SER A 234 1.79 -14.59 -16.47
CA SER A 234 0.66 -14.07 -17.24
C SER A 234 -0.69 -14.14 -16.52
N MET A 235 -0.69 -14.17 -15.19
CA MET A 235 -1.93 -14.20 -14.41
C MET A 235 -2.71 -12.90 -14.56
N THR A 236 -4.02 -12.98 -14.33
CA THR A 236 -4.88 -11.81 -14.20
C THR A 236 -4.63 -11.17 -12.82
N GLY A 237 -4.29 -9.89 -12.82
CA GLY A 237 -4.05 -9.11 -11.61
C GLY A 237 -5.34 -8.47 -11.08
N LEU A 238 -5.61 -8.67 -9.80
CA LEU A 238 -6.77 -8.14 -9.08
C LEU A 238 -6.28 -7.14 -8.02
N PRO A 239 -6.17 -5.84 -8.35
CA PRO A 239 -5.61 -4.83 -7.44
C PRO A 239 -6.62 -4.36 -6.40
N GLY A 240 -6.12 -3.81 -5.28
CA GLY A 240 -6.91 -3.20 -4.22
C GLY A 240 -7.69 -1.95 -4.65
N HIS A 241 -7.21 -1.28 -5.67
CA HIS A 241 -7.85 -0.11 -6.30
C HIS A 241 -7.85 -0.22 -7.82
N GLU A 242 -8.61 0.65 -8.49
CA GLU A 242 -8.68 0.81 -9.95
C GLU A 242 -9.22 -0.44 -10.67
N GLN A 243 -8.77 -0.71 -11.90
CA GLN A 243 -9.32 -1.75 -12.77
C GLN A 243 -8.52 -3.06 -12.68
N VAL A 244 -9.14 -4.15 -13.06
CA VAL A 244 -8.48 -5.45 -13.28
C VAL A 244 -7.36 -5.31 -14.30
N ILE A 245 -6.28 -6.07 -14.13
CA ILE A 245 -5.09 -6.04 -14.98
C ILE A 245 -4.99 -7.39 -15.71
N GLU A 246 -5.51 -7.45 -16.92
CA GLU A 246 -5.47 -8.66 -17.75
C GLU A 246 -4.05 -8.97 -18.28
N HIS A 247 -3.25 -7.94 -18.52
CA HIS A 247 -1.88 -8.05 -19.02
C HIS A 247 -0.86 -7.63 -17.96
N LEU A 248 -0.80 -8.39 -16.87
CA LEU A 248 -0.03 -8.03 -15.67
C LEU A 248 1.46 -7.82 -15.97
N THR A 249 2.10 -8.70 -16.75
CA THR A 249 3.52 -8.54 -17.11
C THR A 249 3.80 -7.21 -17.80
N SER A 250 2.97 -6.84 -18.77
CA SER A 250 3.13 -5.55 -19.48
C SER A 250 2.93 -4.36 -18.54
N ARG A 251 1.98 -4.46 -17.59
CA ARG A 251 1.76 -3.41 -16.60
C ARG A 251 2.95 -3.28 -15.66
N ILE A 252 3.52 -4.38 -15.18
CA ILE A 252 4.73 -4.40 -14.35
C ILE A 252 5.89 -3.70 -15.08
N GLU A 253 6.13 -4.02 -16.36
CA GLU A 253 7.18 -3.36 -17.15
C GLU A 253 6.97 -1.84 -17.28
N MET A 254 5.71 -1.41 -17.42
CA MET A 254 5.38 0.02 -17.45
C MET A 254 5.65 0.69 -16.10
N VAL A 255 5.38 0.02 -14.98
CA VAL A 255 5.68 0.50 -13.62
C VAL A 255 7.18 0.66 -13.44
N GLU A 256 7.98 -0.37 -13.75
CA GLU A 256 9.44 -0.34 -13.69
C GLU A 256 10.02 0.83 -14.51
N LYS A 257 9.64 0.92 -15.79
CA LYS A 257 10.10 2.01 -16.70
C LYS A 257 9.70 3.39 -16.18
N SER A 258 8.54 3.53 -15.55
CA SER A 258 8.09 4.80 -15.01
C SER A 258 8.87 5.23 -13.79
N HIS A 259 9.24 4.30 -12.90
CA HIS A 259 10.12 4.60 -11.76
C HIS A 259 11.51 4.98 -12.23
N HIS A 260 12.13 4.24 -13.16
CA HIS A 260 13.45 4.58 -13.70
C HIS A 260 13.48 5.97 -14.33
N ARG A 261 12.50 6.30 -15.21
CA ARG A 261 12.41 7.65 -15.80
C ARG A 261 12.27 8.76 -14.77
N ARG A 262 11.56 8.53 -13.67
CA ARG A 262 11.45 9.54 -12.60
C ARG A 262 12.75 9.67 -11.82
N LEU A 263 13.49 8.58 -11.56
CA LEU A 263 14.82 8.62 -10.95
C LEU A 263 15.81 9.39 -11.84
N GLU A 264 15.89 9.08 -13.13
CA GLU A 264 16.72 9.78 -14.11
C GLU A 264 16.40 11.28 -14.14
N ARG A 265 15.12 11.65 -14.07
CA ARG A 265 14.72 13.05 -14.03
C ARG A 265 15.17 13.76 -12.75
N VAL A 266 15.13 13.08 -11.59
CA VAL A 266 15.66 13.65 -10.33
C VAL A 266 17.15 13.87 -10.43
N VAL A 267 17.93 12.88 -10.91
CA VAL A 267 19.37 13.00 -11.13
C VAL A 267 19.69 14.18 -12.07
N SER A 268 19.00 14.25 -13.22
CA SER A 268 19.19 15.35 -14.19
C SER A 268 18.86 16.74 -13.62
N LEU A 269 17.92 16.84 -12.68
CA LEU A 269 17.64 18.11 -11.99
C LEU A 269 18.77 18.51 -11.06
N LEU A 270 19.34 17.55 -10.33
CA LEU A 270 20.47 17.78 -9.42
C LEU A 270 21.75 18.13 -10.20
N GLU A 271 22.07 17.43 -11.30
CA GLU A 271 23.22 17.74 -12.17
C GLU A 271 23.20 19.15 -12.74
N LYS A 272 22.00 19.64 -13.09
CA LYS A 272 21.81 20.99 -13.65
C LYS A 272 21.75 22.08 -12.59
N SER A 273 21.67 21.73 -11.32
CA SER A 273 21.60 22.72 -10.23
C SER A 273 23.01 23.15 -9.81
N PRO A 274 23.33 24.45 -9.81
CA PRO A 274 24.59 24.92 -9.30
C PRO A 274 24.76 24.70 -7.79
N GLU A 275 23.65 24.66 -7.07
CA GLU A 275 23.59 24.48 -5.63
C GLU A 275 22.92 23.15 -5.25
N PRO A 276 23.30 22.55 -4.10
CA PRO A 276 22.61 21.39 -3.57
C PRO A 276 21.12 21.67 -3.35
N MET A 277 20.29 20.68 -3.51
CA MET A 277 18.83 20.81 -3.39
C MET A 277 18.27 19.94 -2.27
N ASN A 278 17.25 20.46 -1.57
CA ASN A 278 16.43 19.69 -0.62
C ASN A 278 15.21 19.04 -1.30
N ILE A 279 14.53 18.15 -0.57
CA ILE A 279 13.36 17.40 -1.07
C ILE A 279 12.27 18.35 -1.58
N ALA A 280 11.97 19.44 -0.86
CA ALA A 280 10.92 20.39 -1.26
C ALA A 280 11.26 21.12 -2.56
N GLN A 281 12.52 21.48 -2.76
CA GLN A 281 12.98 22.13 -4.00
C GLN A 281 12.88 21.17 -5.20
N ILE A 282 13.27 19.90 -5.03
CA ILE A 282 13.16 18.87 -6.05
C ILE A 282 11.68 18.62 -6.37
N ALA A 283 10.83 18.45 -5.36
CA ALA A 283 9.39 18.23 -5.52
C ALA A 283 8.73 19.36 -6.32
N ARG A 284 9.08 20.63 -6.04
CA ARG A 284 8.57 21.79 -6.79
C ARG A 284 8.95 21.77 -8.27
N LYS A 285 10.12 21.24 -8.62
CA LYS A 285 10.55 21.13 -10.04
C LYS A 285 9.98 19.90 -10.74
N MET A 286 9.69 18.84 -9.98
CA MET A 286 9.13 17.59 -10.53
C MET A 286 7.63 17.67 -10.77
N TYR A 287 6.89 18.37 -9.91
CA TYR A 287 5.42 18.38 -9.89
C TYR A 287 4.86 19.79 -10.02
N LEU A 288 3.88 19.97 -10.93
CA LEU A 288 3.27 21.27 -11.23
C LEU A 288 2.30 21.75 -10.14
N SER A 289 1.61 20.84 -9.46
CA SER A 289 0.66 21.14 -8.38
C SER A 289 1.21 20.70 -7.03
N GLN A 290 1.17 21.59 -6.04
CA GLN A 290 1.73 21.35 -4.70
C GLN A 290 0.80 21.86 -3.59
N SER A 291 -0.51 21.94 -3.86
CA SER A 291 -1.51 22.31 -2.86
C SER A 291 -2.25 21.10 -2.33
N GLY A 292 -2.56 21.09 -1.04
CA GLY A 292 -3.33 20.03 -0.41
C GLY A 292 -2.65 18.66 -0.47
N ASN A 293 -3.40 17.62 -0.81
CA ASN A 293 -2.96 16.22 -0.87
C ASN A 293 -1.75 16.01 -1.81
N TRP A 294 -1.64 16.78 -2.88
CA TRP A 294 -0.53 16.69 -3.83
C TRP A 294 0.82 17.07 -3.22
N ALA A 295 0.85 18.03 -2.28
CA ALA A 295 2.09 18.41 -1.60
C ALA A 295 2.67 17.25 -0.79
N LEU A 296 1.81 16.52 -0.05
CA LEU A 296 2.22 15.33 0.69
C LEU A 296 2.79 14.25 -0.23
N LEU A 297 2.02 13.87 -1.26
CA LEU A 297 2.42 12.81 -2.20
C LEU A 297 3.72 13.17 -2.93
N ALA A 298 3.92 14.46 -3.28
CA ALA A 298 5.14 14.92 -3.89
C ALA A 298 6.36 14.81 -2.96
N LEU A 299 6.21 15.21 -1.69
CA LEU A 299 7.30 15.14 -0.70
C LEU A 299 7.68 13.69 -0.38
N THR A 300 6.70 12.82 -0.19
CA THR A 300 6.96 11.40 0.13
C THR A 300 7.54 10.66 -1.08
N ASP A 301 7.03 10.89 -2.30
CA ASP A 301 7.59 10.31 -3.52
C ASP A 301 9.04 10.74 -3.76
N ILE A 302 9.35 12.05 -3.60
CA ILE A 302 10.74 12.51 -3.73
C ILE A 302 11.60 12.00 -2.58
N GLY A 303 11.09 11.97 -1.34
CA GLY A 303 11.81 11.41 -0.21
C GLY A 303 12.24 9.96 -0.43
N ALA A 304 11.31 9.11 -0.87
CA ALA A 304 11.60 7.71 -1.20
C ALA A 304 12.61 7.56 -2.35
N ARG A 305 12.56 8.46 -3.36
CA ARG A 305 13.54 8.48 -4.46
C ARG A 305 14.92 8.93 -4.01
N MET A 306 15.00 9.92 -3.12
CA MET A 306 16.28 10.38 -2.59
C MET A 306 16.95 9.28 -1.76
N GLU A 307 16.19 8.56 -0.93
CA GLU A 307 16.71 7.39 -0.21
C GLU A 307 17.20 6.29 -1.17
N TYR A 308 16.41 6.00 -2.22
CA TYR A 308 16.84 5.04 -3.25
C TYR A 308 18.15 5.45 -3.92
N LEU A 309 18.26 6.71 -4.35
CA LEU A 309 19.46 7.22 -5.03
C LEU A 309 20.69 7.23 -4.09
N GLU A 310 20.50 7.57 -2.81
CA GLU A 310 21.54 7.53 -1.78
C GLU A 310 22.02 6.09 -1.53
N GLN A 311 21.11 5.14 -1.35
CA GLN A 311 21.42 3.71 -1.17
C GLN A 311 22.20 3.11 -2.35
N HIS A 312 22.00 3.67 -3.56
CA HIS A 312 22.72 3.26 -4.76
C HIS A 312 23.95 4.11 -5.08
N ASN A 313 24.38 4.98 -4.16
CA ASN A 313 25.53 5.88 -4.30
C ASN A 313 25.46 6.81 -5.53
N LEU A 314 24.27 7.21 -5.94
CA LEU A 314 24.05 8.15 -7.05
C LEU A 314 23.93 9.61 -6.57
N VAL A 315 23.61 9.80 -5.30
CA VAL A 315 23.57 11.12 -4.64
C VAL A 315 24.21 11.03 -3.27
N SER A 316 24.69 12.16 -2.76
CA SER A 316 25.24 12.30 -1.42
C SER A 316 24.59 13.45 -0.65
N VAL A 317 24.56 13.34 0.68
CA VAL A 317 24.19 14.44 1.59
C VAL A 317 25.40 15.36 1.76
N VAL A 318 25.24 16.66 1.50
CA VAL A 318 26.35 17.61 1.51
C VAL A 318 26.52 18.37 2.84
N ASN A 319 25.52 18.33 3.73
CA ASN A 319 25.53 19.03 5.00
C ASN A 319 25.51 18.11 6.23
N ALA A 320 26.07 16.92 6.13
CA ALA A 320 26.06 15.92 7.19
C ALA A 320 26.63 16.40 8.52
N GLU A 321 27.72 17.18 8.50
CA GLU A 321 28.33 17.77 9.72
C GLU A 321 27.38 18.75 10.43
N MET A 322 26.57 19.52 9.68
CA MET A 322 25.62 20.47 10.27
C MET A 322 24.43 19.73 10.89
N LEU A 323 24.02 18.62 10.28
CA LEU A 323 22.96 17.74 10.80
C LEU A 323 23.43 17.07 12.11
N GLU A 324 24.66 16.55 12.14
CA GLU A 324 25.24 15.94 13.35
C GLU A 324 25.34 16.93 14.52
N GLN A 325 25.64 18.20 14.23
CA GLN A 325 25.74 19.26 15.24
C GLN A 325 24.38 19.89 15.60
N GLU A 326 23.27 19.36 15.12
CA GLU A 326 21.89 19.88 15.30
C GLU A 326 21.74 21.38 14.92
N LYS A 327 22.57 21.86 13.99
CA LYS A 327 22.53 23.25 13.48
C LYS A 327 21.57 23.43 12.31
N GLU A 328 21.20 22.34 11.68
CA GLU A 328 20.30 22.29 10.54
C GLU A 328 19.49 20.99 10.61
N ASP A 329 18.20 21.04 10.29
CA ASP A 329 17.35 19.85 10.16
C ASP A 329 17.18 19.43 8.70
N VAL A 330 17.29 20.39 7.77
CA VAL A 330 17.03 20.17 6.33
C VAL A 330 18.20 19.44 5.68
N ILE A 331 17.89 18.39 4.94
CA ILE A 331 18.90 17.60 4.21
C ILE A 331 19.05 18.15 2.79
N TYR A 332 20.28 18.40 2.38
CA TYR A 332 20.64 18.85 1.04
C TYR A 332 21.45 17.78 0.30
N PHE A 333 21.11 17.59 -0.97
CA PHE A 333 21.66 16.53 -1.81
C PHE A 333 22.37 17.09 -3.05
N ARG A 334 23.39 16.34 -3.50
CA ARG A 334 24.09 16.53 -4.76
C ARG A 334 24.35 15.18 -5.42
N VAL A 335 24.49 15.15 -6.73
CA VAL A 335 24.98 13.95 -7.47
C VAL A 335 26.44 13.69 -7.08
N VAL A 336 26.78 12.39 -6.92
CA VAL A 336 28.15 11.93 -6.59
C VAL A 336 29.08 12.10 -7.77
#